data_e47eed76097d0b8b09165df025db9b85
#
_entry.id   e47eed76097d0b8b09165df025db9b85
#
_cell.length_a   1.000
_cell.length_b   1.000
_cell.length_c   1.000
_cell.angle_alpha   90.00
_cell.angle_beta   90.00
_cell.angle_gamma   90.00
#
_symmetry.space_group_name_H-M   'P 1'
#
loop_
_entity.id
_entity.type
_entity.pdbx_description
1 polymer ?
#
loop_
_entity_poly.entity_id
_entity_poly.type
_entity_poly.pdbx_seq_one_letter_code
_entity_poly.pdbx_strand_id
1 'polypeptide(L)'
;MPHPVHRRTVLALAAAACAPLAWSQSADSTLAQIKQRGTLRVGVTQAPPWFSKDPKSGDWASGVGVSLGKAMAADLGVRFEPVEVTWGTAIAALQGNKIDMMSMMDATPERAQAVDFPKTPLLYYSLAVLARDDLPVKAWADLDKPSVRIAVPQASSMDKFLSENVAKAQISRFPDNAAAIAAYQAGRADAVCLFHPPLLAARQRLGSGKIVVPTPAQTQASSVAVRKENDKSFVDWVDKEIGKFYANGQTQKWYEEFLVGFGLDPKASPPVMKEMLGKS
;
A
#
# COMPACT_ATOMS: atom_id res chain seq x y z
N MET A 1 -71.52 31.68 -59.78
CA MET A 1 -70.32 31.03 -60.29
C MET A 1 -69.24 31.16 -59.21
N PRO A 2 -68.86 30.06 -58.56
CA PRO A 2 -67.80 30.13 -57.55
C PRO A 2 -66.46 29.67 -58.10
N HIS A 3 -65.42 30.42 -57.79
CA HIS A 3 -64.02 30.13 -58.12
C HIS A 3 -63.40 29.12 -57.12
N PRO A 4 -62.56 28.18 -57.58
CA PRO A 4 -61.92 27.21 -56.72
C PRO A 4 -60.69 27.78 -56.01
N VAL A 5 -60.61 27.54 -54.72
CA VAL A 5 -59.50 27.86 -53.84
C VAL A 5 -58.43 26.74 -53.94
N HIS A 6 -57.23 27.05 -54.42
CA HIS A 6 -56.09 26.13 -54.41
C HIS A 6 -55.47 26.02 -53.00
N ARG A 7 -55.62 24.85 -52.36
CA ARG A 7 -54.87 24.49 -51.19
C ARG A 7 -53.40 24.14 -51.56
N ARG A 8 -52.47 24.97 -51.21
CA ARG A 8 -51.04 24.62 -51.26
C ARG A 8 -50.67 23.90 -49.95
N THR A 9 -50.41 22.61 -50.06
CA THR A 9 -49.89 21.77 -48.94
C THR A 9 -48.39 22.04 -48.85
N VAL A 10 -47.94 22.66 -47.73
CA VAL A 10 -46.52 22.81 -47.41
C VAL A 10 -46.12 21.59 -46.61
N LEU A 11 -45.34 20.71 -47.21
CA LEU A 11 -44.62 19.61 -46.51
C LEU A 11 -43.40 20.21 -45.82
N ALA A 12 -43.46 20.31 -44.48
CA ALA A 12 -42.27 20.60 -43.66
C ALA A 12 -41.51 19.29 -43.43
N LEU A 13 -40.34 19.13 -44.05
CA LEU A 13 -39.37 18.08 -43.69
C LEU A 13 -38.74 18.42 -42.36
N ALA A 14 -39.09 17.67 -41.30
CA ALA A 14 -38.35 17.66 -40.06
C ALA A 14 -37.09 16.78 -40.22
N ALA A 15 -35.93 17.39 -40.43
CA ALA A 15 -34.65 16.74 -40.37
C ALA A 15 -34.31 16.48 -38.89
N ALA A 16 -34.55 15.28 -38.38
CA ALA A 16 -34.08 14.86 -37.07
C ALA A 16 -32.54 14.74 -37.13
N ALA A 17 -31.85 15.70 -36.53
CA ALA A 17 -30.43 15.64 -36.30
C ALA A 17 -30.14 14.58 -35.22
N CYS A 18 -29.78 13.36 -35.64
CA CYS A 18 -29.12 12.39 -34.78
C CYS A 18 -27.70 12.90 -34.50
N ALA A 19 -27.53 13.66 -33.42
CA ALA A 19 -26.22 13.90 -32.87
C ALA A 19 -25.71 12.56 -32.30
N PRO A 20 -24.50 12.10 -32.71
CA PRO A 20 -23.91 10.96 -32.07
C PRO A 20 -23.67 11.32 -30.59
N LEU A 21 -24.28 10.59 -29.68
CA LEU A 21 -23.87 10.57 -28.28
C LEU A 21 -22.43 10.06 -28.26
N ALA A 22 -21.48 10.97 -28.39
CA ALA A 22 -20.09 10.69 -28.08
C ALA A 22 -20.06 10.25 -26.61
N TRP A 23 -19.84 9.00 -26.40
CA TRP A 23 -19.65 8.41 -25.09
C TRP A 23 -18.40 9.04 -24.49
N SER A 24 -18.61 10.04 -23.65
CA SER A 24 -17.59 10.65 -22.78
C SER A 24 -17.25 9.67 -21.66
N GLN A 25 -16.79 8.46 -22.00
CA GLN A 25 -16.34 7.48 -21.00
C GLN A 25 -14.86 7.63 -20.59
N SER A 26 -14.10 8.52 -21.22
CA SER A 26 -12.68 8.69 -20.93
C SER A 26 -12.34 9.77 -19.89
N ALA A 27 -13.31 10.61 -19.49
CA ALA A 27 -13.05 11.71 -18.53
C ALA A 27 -13.05 11.26 -17.05
N ASP A 28 -13.57 10.08 -16.75
CA ASP A 28 -13.82 9.64 -15.38
C ASP A 28 -12.78 8.64 -14.82
N SER A 29 -11.84 8.12 -15.64
CA SER A 29 -10.84 7.19 -15.13
C SER A 29 -9.82 7.86 -14.22
N THR A 30 -9.39 7.15 -13.18
CA THR A 30 -8.34 7.65 -12.26
C THR A 30 -7.10 8.11 -13.04
N LEU A 31 -6.67 7.38 -14.07
CA LEU A 31 -5.51 7.74 -14.88
C LEU A 31 -5.71 9.07 -15.62
N ALA A 32 -6.90 9.30 -16.20
CA ALA A 32 -7.23 10.57 -16.86
C ALA A 32 -7.27 11.72 -15.87
N GLN A 33 -7.89 11.53 -14.71
CA GLN A 33 -7.94 12.52 -13.63
C GLN A 33 -6.56 12.91 -13.11
N ILE A 34 -5.64 11.96 -12.95
CA ILE A 34 -4.24 12.21 -12.54
C ILE A 34 -3.54 13.10 -13.58
N LYS A 35 -3.64 12.74 -14.87
CA LYS A 35 -3.04 13.52 -15.96
C LYS A 35 -3.61 14.93 -16.05
N GLN A 36 -4.93 15.07 -15.96
CA GLN A 36 -5.61 16.38 -16.00
C GLN A 36 -5.21 17.26 -14.81
N ARG A 37 -5.14 16.70 -13.60
CA ARG A 37 -4.77 17.40 -12.38
C ARG A 37 -3.27 17.70 -12.32
N GLY A 38 -2.44 16.97 -13.08
CA GLY A 38 -0.98 17.07 -13.03
C GLY A 38 -0.37 16.58 -11.72
N THR A 39 -1.04 15.65 -11.02
CA THR A 39 -0.61 15.23 -9.68
C THR A 39 -1.04 13.79 -9.41
N LEU A 40 -0.09 12.95 -8.93
CA LEU A 40 -0.33 11.60 -8.39
C LEU A 40 -0.37 11.68 -6.87
N ARG A 41 -1.55 11.46 -6.28
CA ARG A 41 -1.76 11.45 -4.82
C ARG A 41 -1.50 10.05 -4.29
N VAL A 42 -0.46 9.92 -3.46
CA VAL A 42 -0.03 8.63 -2.90
C VAL A 42 -0.29 8.61 -1.40
N GLY A 43 -1.05 7.62 -0.94
CA GLY A 43 -1.25 7.38 0.48
C GLY A 43 0.07 7.02 1.16
N VAL A 44 0.38 7.66 2.27
CA VAL A 44 1.58 7.45 3.08
C VAL A 44 1.22 7.35 4.55
N THR A 45 2.03 6.60 5.32
CA THR A 45 1.85 6.41 6.77
C THR A 45 3.21 6.25 7.44
N GLN A 46 3.31 6.47 8.76
CA GLN A 46 4.57 6.32 9.49
C GLN A 46 4.95 4.84 9.64
N ALA A 47 5.67 4.33 8.66
CA ALA A 47 6.04 2.93 8.56
C ALA A 47 7.40 2.71 7.86
N PRO A 48 8.55 3.11 8.46
CA PRO A 48 9.85 2.78 7.89
C PRO A 48 10.00 1.24 7.79
N PRO A 49 10.59 0.69 6.73
CA PRO A 49 11.28 1.27 5.56
C PRO A 49 10.40 1.68 4.39
N TRP A 50 9.09 1.64 4.56
CA TRP A 50 8.14 1.86 3.48
C TRP A 50 7.93 3.33 3.19
N PHE A 51 7.69 4.09 4.27
CA PHE A 51 7.46 5.53 4.21
C PHE A 51 8.14 6.18 5.42
N SER A 52 8.94 7.21 5.18
CA SER A 52 9.65 7.95 6.23
C SER A 52 9.67 9.43 5.94
N LYS A 53 9.43 10.22 6.99
CA LYS A 53 9.61 11.68 6.96
C LYS A 53 11.07 12.04 7.20
N ASP A 54 11.52 13.10 6.54
CA ASP A 54 12.75 13.77 6.92
C ASP A 54 12.56 14.43 8.30
N PRO A 55 13.42 14.16 9.29
CA PRO A 55 13.24 14.71 10.63
C PRO A 55 13.34 16.23 10.72
N LYS A 56 14.00 16.88 9.74
CA LYS A 56 14.21 18.34 9.73
C LYS A 56 13.10 19.09 9.02
N SER A 57 12.71 18.62 7.82
CA SER A 57 11.66 19.29 7.02
C SER A 57 10.26 18.79 7.33
N GLY A 58 10.12 17.57 7.84
CA GLY A 58 8.82 16.91 8.01
C GLY A 58 8.25 16.31 6.72
N ASP A 59 8.96 16.47 5.59
CA ASP A 59 8.52 15.97 4.29
C ASP A 59 8.64 14.45 4.18
N TRP A 60 7.78 13.83 3.40
CA TRP A 60 7.89 12.42 3.03
C TRP A 60 9.05 12.22 2.04
N ALA A 61 10.23 11.90 2.58
CA ALA A 61 11.48 11.96 1.84
C ALA A 61 11.95 10.62 1.31
N SER A 62 11.81 9.55 2.08
CA SER A 62 12.45 8.25 1.80
C SER A 62 11.55 7.05 2.10
N GLY A 63 12.02 5.89 1.65
CA GLY A 63 11.35 4.60 1.78
C GLY A 63 10.83 4.07 0.45
N VAL A 64 10.65 2.74 0.37
CA VAL A 64 10.26 2.06 -0.88
C VAL A 64 8.98 2.63 -1.49
N GLY A 65 7.96 2.90 -0.66
CA GLY A 65 6.69 3.43 -1.13
C GLY A 65 6.78 4.88 -1.60
N VAL A 66 7.63 5.71 -0.96
CA VAL A 66 7.90 7.09 -1.40
C VAL A 66 8.66 7.08 -2.72
N SER A 67 9.72 6.25 -2.83
CA SER A 67 10.53 6.12 -4.05
C SER A 67 9.70 5.62 -5.23
N LEU A 68 8.85 4.62 -5.00
CA LEU A 68 7.89 4.11 -5.99
C LEU A 68 6.94 5.21 -6.46
N GLY A 69 6.32 5.94 -5.51
CA GLY A 69 5.37 7.01 -5.84
C GLY A 69 6.02 8.14 -6.65
N LYS A 70 7.25 8.54 -6.30
CA LYS A 70 8.04 9.54 -7.05
C LYS A 70 8.39 9.05 -8.46
N ALA A 71 8.82 7.79 -8.60
CA ALA A 71 9.15 7.20 -9.90
C ALA A 71 7.91 7.10 -10.79
N MET A 72 6.78 6.63 -10.26
CA MET A 72 5.52 6.56 -10.99
C MET A 72 5.00 7.95 -11.39
N ALA A 73 5.11 8.94 -10.53
CA ALA A 73 4.73 10.32 -10.87
C ALA A 73 5.59 10.89 -12.01
N ALA A 74 6.91 10.63 -11.97
CA ALA A 74 7.83 11.03 -13.02
C ALA A 74 7.51 10.34 -14.37
N ASP A 75 7.20 9.05 -14.36
CA ASP A 75 6.82 8.29 -15.58
C ASP A 75 5.48 8.79 -16.18
N LEU A 76 4.57 9.32 -15.36
CA LEU A 76 3.34 10.00 -15.82
C LEU A 76 3.55 11.46 -16.24
N GLY A 77 4.71 12.06 -15.95
CA GLY A 77 4.97 13.48 -16.16
C GLY A 77 4.15 14.40 -15.23
N VAL A 78 3.84 13.94 -14.00
CA VAL A 78 3.04 14.66 -12.99
C VAL A 78 3.82 14.83 -11.69
N ARG A 79 3.30 15.65 -10.75
CA ARG A 79 3.89 15.82 -9.42
C ARG A 79 3.51 14.67 -8.50
N PHE A 80 4.44 14.24 -7.66
CA PHE A 80 4.17 13.38 -6.51
C PHE A 80 3.55 14.21 -5.38
N GLU A 81 2.43 13.75 -4.83
CA GLU A 81 1.74 14.37 -3.70
C GLU A 81 1.47 13.30 -2.62
N PRO A 82 2.21 13.31 -1.52
CA PRO A 82 1.96 12.41 -0.40
C PRO A 82 0.73 12.88 0.40
N VAL A 83 -0.18 11.96 0.68
CA VAL A 83 -1.37 12.20 1.50
C VAL A 83 -1.34 11.27 2.71
N GLU A 84 -1.34 11.83 3.92
CA GLU A 84 -1.29 11.03 5.14
C GLU A 84 -2.59 10.25 5.36
N VAL A 85 -2.44 8.94 5.55
CA VAL A 85 -3.51 8.00 5.90
C VAL A 85 -2.99 7.01 6.95
N THR A 86 -3.89 6.23 7.52
CA THR A 86 -3.52 5.02 8.29
C THR A 86 -3.83 3.77 7.47
N TRP A 87 -3.33 2.61 7.88
CA TRP A 87 -3.70 1.34 7.25
C TRP A 87 -5.22 1.12 7.25
N GLY A 88 -5.91 1.56 8.33
CA GLY A 88 -7.35 1.43 8.46
C GLY A 88 -8.17 2.42 7.62
N THR A 89 -7.61 3.58 7.26
CA THR A 89 -8.33 4.62 6.49
C THR A 89 -7.99 4.63 5.00
N ALA A 90 -6.94 3.92 4.58
CA ALA A 90 -6.43 3.97 3.20
C ALA A 90 -7.47 3.52 2.16
N ILE A 91 -8.23 2.45 2.44
CA ILE A 91 -9.28 1.96 1.52
C ILE A 91 -10.38 3.01 1.35
N ALA A 92 -10.87 3.60 2.44
CA ALA A 92 -11.86 4.67 2.38
C ALA A 92 -11.33 5.91 1.64
N ALA A 93 -10.03 6.22 1.79
CA ALA A 93 -9.39 7.33 1.06
C ALA A 93 -9.30 7.06 -0.46
N LEU A 94 -9.03 5.80 -0.87
CA LEU A 94 -9.08 5.38 -2.28
C LEU A 94 -10.51 5.50 -2.84
N GLN A 95 -11.49 4.94 -2.15
CA GLN A 95 -12.90 4.97 -2.56
C GLN A 95 -13.45 6.39 -2.63
N GLY A 96 -13.08 7.24 -1.66
CA GLY A 96 -13.47 8.65 -1.60
C GLY A 96 -12.66 9.59 -2.49
N ASN A 97 -11.83 9.07 -3.41
CA ASN A 97 -10.99 9.86 -4.33
C ASN A 97 -10.08 10.88 -3.62
N LYS A 98 -9.61 10.57 -2.40
CA LYS A 98 -8.64 11.40 -1.67
C LYS A 98 -7.20 11.05 -2.02
N ILE A 99 -6.95 9.78 -2.31
CA ILE A 99 -5.69 9.26 -2.84
C ILE A 99 -5.95 8.47 -4.11
N ASP A 100 -4.94 8.36 -4.96
CA ASP A 100 -5.02 7.62 -6.22
C ASP A 100 -4.47 6.20 -6.05
N MET A 101 -3.45 6.02 -5.20
CA MET A 101 -2.86 4.72 -4.89
C MET A 101 -2.36 4.65 -3.45
N MET A 102 -2.27 3.43 -2.91
CA MET A 102 -1.60 3.11 -1.65
C MET A 102 -0.67 1.92 -1.87
N SER A 103 0.64 2.17 -1.83
CA SER A 103 1.64 1.10 -1.91
C SER A 103 1.83 0.39 -0.57
N MET A 104 2.53 -0.73 -0.57
CA MET A 104 2.79 -1.57 0.60
C MET A 104 1.51 -2.13 1.25
N MET A 105 0.45 -2.27 0.45
CA MET A 105 -0.82 -2.83 0.89
C MET A 105 -0.97 -4.28 0.41
N ASP A 106 -1.15 -5.21 1.36
CA ASP A 106 -1.33 -6.62 1.04
C ASP A 106 -2.70 -6.85 0.40
N ALA A 107 -2.72 -7.62 -0.69
CA ALA A 107 -3.92 -7.97 -1.43
C ALA A 107 -4.70 -9.09 -0.72
N THR A 108 -5.28 -8.79 0.46
CA THR A 108 -6.14 -9.76 1.14
C THR A 108 -7.50 -9.90 0.41
N PRO A 109 -8.18 -11.07 0.52
CA PRO A 109 -9.49 -11.27 -0.11
C PRO A 109 -10.51 -10.18 0.26
N GLU A 110 -10.53 -9.72 1.50
CA GLU A 110 -11.43 -8.66 1.96
C GLU A 110 -11.14 -7.33 1.27
N ARG A 111 -9.84 -6.96 1.20
CA ARG A 111 -9.42 -5.71 0.54
C ARG A 111 -9.71 -5.75 -0.96
N ALA A 112 -9.53 -6.90 -1.62
CA ALA A 112 -9.83 -7.07 -3.05
C ALA A 112 -11.33 -6.95 -3.40
N GLN A 113 -12.23 -7.06 -2.41
CA GLN A 113 -13.63 -6.73 -2.62
C GLN A 113 -13.86 -5.23 -2.76
N ALA A 114 -13.06 -4.40 -2.10
CA ALA A 114 -13.25 -2.95 -1.98
C ALA A 114 -12.37 -2.12 -2.92
N VAL A 115 -11.20 -2.62 -3.31
CA VAL A 115 -10.20 -1.95 -4.15
C VAL A 115 -9.63 -2.91 -5.17
N ASP A 116 -8.98 -2.40 -6.22
CA ASP A 116 -8.24 -3.21 -7.19
C ASP A 116 -6.76 -3.30 -6.83
N PHE A 117 -6.14 -4.42 -7.19
CA PHE A 117 -4.72 -4.67 -7.07
C PHE A 117 -4.13 -5.08 -8.42
N PRO A 118 -2.91 -4.66 -8.77
CA PRO A 118 -2.17 -5.19 -9.90
C PRO A 118 -1.90 -6.69 -9.71
N LYS A 119 -1.64 -7.39 -10.82
CA LYS A 119 -1.32 -8.83 -10.81
C LYS A 119 0.09 -9.10 -10.31
N THR A 120 1.01 -8.20 -10.64
CA THR A 120 2.41 -8.30 -10.25
C THR A 120 2.60 -7.82 -8.81
N PRO A 121 3.17 -8.64 -7.92
CA PRO A 121 3.52 -8.19 -6.57
C PRO A 121 4.65 -7.15 -6.60
N LEU A 122 4.59 -6.21 -5.66
CA LEU A 122 5.64 -5.19 -5.51
C LEU A 122 6.91 -5.79 -4.88
N LEU A 123 6.73 -6.57 -3.82
CA LEU A 123 7.80 -7.25 -3.09
C LEU A 123 7.23 -8.36 -2.20
N TYR A 124 8.11 -9.07 -1.50
CA TYR A 124 7.75 -10.15 -0.57
C TYR A 124 8.39 -9.93 0.79
N TYR A 125 7.71 -10.35 1.85
CA TYR A 125 8.22 -10.29 3.21
C TYR A 125 7.57 -11.35 4.10
N SER A 126 8.23 -11.66 5.22
CA SER A 126 7.70 -12.59 6.21
C SER A 126 7.20 -11.86 7.44
N LEU A 127 6.08 -12.31 7.97
CA LEU A 127 5.56 -11.87 9.24
C LEU A 127 6.54 -12.24 10.34
N ALA A 128 6.84 -11.28 11.21
CA ALA A 128 7.83 -11.43 12.26
C ALA A 128 7.42 -10.69 13.52
N VAL A 129 8.12 -10.94 14.60
CA VAL A 129 8.01 -10.18 15.84
C VAL A 129 9.38 -9.66 16.27
N LEU A 130 9.42 -8.44 16.81
CA LEU A 130 10.51 -8.00 17.66
C LEU A 130 10.07 -8.24 19.10
N ALA A 131 10.64 -9.24 19.73
CA ALA A 131 10.33 -9.68 21.09
C ALA A 131 11.42 -9.23 22.06
N ARG A 132 11.07 -8.99 23.32
CA ARG A 132 12.03 -8.75 24.41
C ARG A 132 13.00 -9.95 24.51
N ASP A 133 14.21 -9.66 24.96
CA ASP A 133 15.28 -10.67 25.03
C ASP A 133 14.94 -11.85 25.93
N ASP A 134 14.14 -11.63 26.97
CA ASP A 134 13.67 -12.61 27.94
C ASP A 134 12.41 -13.38 27.51
N LEU A 135 11.75 -12.97 26.42
CA LEU A 135 10.57 -13.68 25.90
C LEU A 135 11.01 -14.80 24.92
N PRO A 136 10.81 -16.08 25.28
CA PRO A 136 11.15 -17.18 24.38
C PRO A 136 10.09 -17.33 23.29
N VAL A 137 10.47 -17.04 22.04
CA VAL A 137 9.61 -17.17 20.87
C VAL A 137 10.32 -18.00 19.81
N LYS A 138 9.67 -19.09 19.35
CA LYS A 138 10.05 -19.89 18.19
C LYS A 138 8.87 -20.12 17.25
N ALA A 139 7.67 -20.24 17.81
CA ALA A 139 6.43 -20.47 17.09
C ALA A 139 5.35 -19.47 17.53
N TRP A 140 4.30 -19.30 16.72
CA TRP A 140 3.16 -18.45 17.05
C TRP A 140 2.46 -18.88 18.35
N ALA A 141 2.45 -20.17 18.63
CA ALA A 141 1.91 -20.72 19.87
C ALA A 141 2.63 -20.21 21.15
N ASP A 142 3.90 -19.83 21.06
CA ASP A 142 4.64 -19.27 22.18
C ASP A 142 4.12 -17.88 22.59
N LEU A 143 3.54 -17.17 21.64
CA LEU A 143 2.93 -15.86 21.83
C LEU A 143 1.44 -15.96 22.25
N ASP A 144 0.77 -17.09 21.96
CA ASP A 144 -0.67 -17.27 22.23
C ASP A 144 -0.96 -17.59 23.71
N LYS A 145 -0.59 -16.66 24.59
CA LYS A 145 -0.74 -16.77 26.05
C LYS A 145 -1.34 -15.50 26.64
N PRO A 146 -2.24 -15.59 27.63
CA PRO A 146 -2.86 -14.43 28.28
C PRO A 146 -1.87 -13.45 28.93
N SER A 147 -0.66 -13.94 29.26
CA SER A 147 0.40 -13.13 29.86
C SER A 147 1.23 -12.33 28.85
N VAL A 148 1.10 -12.61 27.53
CA VAL A 148 1.88 -11.96 26.48
C VAL A 148 1.13 -10.78 25.92
N ARG A 149 1.78 -9.61 25.90
CA ARG A 149 1.26 -8.35 25.33
C ARG A 149 1.90 -8.10 23.98
N ILE A 150 1.09 -7.95 22.94
CA ILE A 150 1.57 -7.74 21.56
C ILE A 150 1.05 -6.40 21.05
N ALA A 151 1.95 -5.55 20.55
CA ALA A 151 1.61 -4.33 19.83
C ALA A 151 1.51 -4.61 18.32
N VAL A 152 0.51 -4.05 17.66
CA VAL A 152 0.29 -4.22 16.20
C VAL A 152 -0.40 -2.99 15.62
N PRO A 153 -0.14 -2.62 14.33
CA PRO A 153 -0.90 -1.59 13.66
C PRO A 153 -2.33 -2.06 13.39
N GLN A 154 -3.30 -1.23 13.77
CA GLN A 154 -4.74 -1.51 13.61
C GLN A 154 -5.12 -1.67 12.13
N ALA A 155 -6.03 -2.61 11.85
CA ALA A 155 -6.58 -2.91 10.52
C ALA A 155 -5.51 -3.29 9.46
N SER A 156 -4.32 -3.68 9.93
CA SER A 156 -3.28 -4.26 9.09
C SER A 156 -3.52 -5.76 8.87
N SER A 157 -2.82 -6.34 7.89
CA SER A 157 -2.82 -7.81 7.69
C SER A 157 -2.24 -8.55 8.88
N MET A 158 -1.28 -7.93 9.60
CA MET A 158 -0.71 -8.46 10.84
C MET A 158 -1.74 -8.52 11.97
N ASP A 159 -2.56 -7.46 12.14
CA ASP A 159 -3.65 -7.43 13.11
C ASP A 159 -4.68 -8.53 12.84
N LYS A 160 -5.07 -8.70 11.56
CA LYS A 160 -5.96 -9.80 11.15
C LYS A 160 -5.36 -11.15 11.53
N PHE A 161 -4.09 -11.41 11.14
CA PHE A 161 -3.42 -12.67 11.43
C PHE A 161 -3.38 -12.97 12.94
N LEU A 162 -2.96 -12.00 13.75
CA LEU A 162 -2.91 -12.16 15.22
C LEU A 162 -4.29 -12.44 15.80
N SER A 163 -5.32 -11.73 15.34
CA SER A 163 -6.70 -11.91 15.83
C SER A 163 -7.24 -13.31 15.56
N GLU A 164 -6.80 -13.93 14.47
CA GLU A 164 -7.24 -15.27 14.05
C GLU A 164 -6.39 -16.41 14.65
N ASN A 165 -5.09 -16.16 14.89
CA ASN A 165 -4.13 -17.23 15.20
C ASN A 165 -3.46 -17.12 16.58
N VAL A 166 -3.54 -15.94 17.24
CA VAL A 166 -2.88 -15.65 18.53
C VAL A 166 -3.88 -14.93 19.45
N ALA A 167 -5.11 -15.45 19.50
CA ALA A 167 -6.25 -14.77 20.12
C ALA A 167 -6.24 -14.73 21.64
N LYS A 168 -5.41 -15.54 22.32
CA LYS A 168 -5.27 -15.54 23.80
C LYS A 168 -4.36 -14.41 24.30
N ALA A 169 -3.45 -13.91 23.47
CA ALA A 169 -2.56 -12.82 23.83
C ALA A 169 -3.32 -11.50 23.98
N GLN A 170 -2.74 -10.58 24.75
CA GLN A 170 -3.25 -9.23 24.89
C GLN A 170 -2.80 -8.37 23.71
N ILE A 171 -3.64 -8.26 22.68
CA ILE A 171 -3.31 -7.52 21.46
C ILE A 171 -3.72 -6.05 21.60
N SER A 172 -2.71 -5.16 21.63
CA SER A 172 -2.90 -3.70 21.62
C SER A 172 -2.71 -3.15 20.21
N ARG A 173 -3.72 -2.41 19.71
CA ARG A 173 -3.78 -1.87 18.36
C ARG A 173 -3.41 -0.40 18.33
N PHE A 174 -2.56 -0.02 17.37
CA PHE A 174 -2.03 1.34 17.21
C PHE A 174 -2.31 1.88 15.80
N PRO A 175 -2.33 3.23 15.61
CA PRO A 175 -2.65 3.82 14.31
C PRO A 175 -1.71 3.42 13.18
N ASP A 176 -0.42 3.22 13.48
CA ASP A 176 0.62 2.93 12.50
C ASP A 176 1.77 2.09 13.13
N ASN A 177 2.75 1.74 12.29
CA ASN A 177 3.91 0.95 12.71
C ASN A 177 4.77 1.68 13.74
N ALA A 178 4.95 2.99 13.60
CA ALA A 178 5.78 3.77 14.50
C ALA A 178 5.19 3.82 15.91
N ALA A 179 3.88 3.99 16.03
CA ALA A 179 3.16 3.97 17.31
C ALA A 179 3.21 2.59 17.97
N ALA A 180 3.10 1.50 17.21
CA ALA A 180 3.24 0.14 17.72
C ALA A 180 4.66 -0.13 18.25
N ILE A 181 5.70 0.29 17.51
CA ILE A 181 7.10 0.20 17.93
C ILE A 181 7.35 1.06 19.20
N ALA A 182 6.80 2.26 19.26
CA ALA A 182 6.93 3.12 20.43
C ALA A 182 6.29 2.51 21.70
N ALA A 183 5.16 1.81 21.54
CA ALA A 183 4.54 1.09 22.65
C ALA A 183 5.41 -0.07 23.16
N TYR A 184 6.05 -0.82 22.27
CA TYR A 184 7.04 -1.83 22.63
C TYR A 184 8.25 -1.21 23.33
N GLN A 185 8.82 -0.14 22.77
CA GLN A 185 9.94 0.60 23.38
C GLN A 185 9.64 1.09 24.79
N ALA A 186 8.42 1.55 25.03
CA ALA A 186 7.95 2.02 26.35
C ALA A 186 7.62 0.89 27.34
N GLY A 187 7.87 -0.39 26.98
CA GLY A 187 7.56 -1.55 27.83
C GLY A 187 6.05 -1.83 27.97
N ARG A 188 5.20 -1.21 27.16
CA ARG A 188 3.75 -1.45 27.15
C ARG A 188 3.37 -2.73 26.41
N ALA A 189 4.29 -3.30 25.62
CA ALA A 189 4.15 -4.58 24.96
C ALA A 189 5.44 -5.40 25.13
N ASP A 190 5.31 -6.73 25.12
CA ASP A 190 6.42 -7.68 25.23
C ASP A 190 6.96 -8.05 23.85
N ALA A 191 6.13 -7.86 22.83
CA ALA A 191 6.51 -7.99 21.42
C ALA A 191 5.76 -6.96 20.56
N VAL A 192 6.35 -6.58 19.42
CA VAL A 192 5.67 -5.88 18.35
C VAL A 192 5.65 -6.79 17.10
N CYS A 193 4.47 -7.00 16.54
CA CYS A 193 4.29 -7.83 15.35
C CYS A 193 4.18 -6.94 14.09
N LEU A 194 5.14 -7.11 13.19
CA LEU A 194 5.21 -6.45 11.88
C LEU A 194 5.77 -7.47 10.87
N PHE A 195 5.98 -7.04 9.64
CA PHE A 195 6.85 -7.77 8.72
C PHE A 195 8.33 -7.52 9.09
N HIS A 196 9.23 -8.43 8.68
CA HIS A 196 10.64 -8.37 9.09
C HIS A 196 11.35 -7.05 8.73
N PRO A 197 11.12 -6.37 7.56
CA PRO A 197 11.90 -5.18 7.22
C PRO A 197 11.71 -4.01 8.20
N PRO A 198 10.49 -3.62 8.62
CA PRO A 198 10.31 -2.62 9.67
C PRO A 198 11.00 -2.95 10.99
N LEU A 199 11.06 -4.24 11.34
CA LEU A 199 11.67 -4.67 12.59
C LEU A 199 13.19 -4.57 12.58
N LEU A 200 13.84 -4.74 11.42
CA LEU A 200 15.29 -4.53 11.29
C LEU A 200 15.66 -3.09 11.65
N ALA A 201 14.96 -2.11 11.07
CA ALA A 201 15.18 -0.70 11.35
C ALA A 201 14.85 -0.35 12.82
N ALA A 202 13.76 -0.91 13.37
CA ALA A 202 13.38 -0.72 14.76
C ALA A 202 14.45 -1.26 15.71
N ARG A 203 14.88 -2.51 15.52
CA ARG A 203 15.92 -3.13 16.37
C ARG A 203 17.24 -2.38 16.32
N GLN A 204 17.67 -1.94 15.13
CA GLN A 204 18.90 -1.13 14.97
C GLN A 204 18.84 0.13 15.83
N ARG A 205 17.70 0.84 15.80
CA ARG A 205 17.51 2.07 16.58
C ARG A 205 17.40 1.82 18.08
N LEU A 206 16.73 0.72 18.48
CA LEU A 206 16.49 0.40 19.89
C LEU A 206 17.68 -0.26 20.57
N GLY A 207 18.55 -0.93 19.82
CA GLY A 207 19.73 -1.63 20.32
C GLY A 207 19.43 -2.91 21.12
N SER A 208 18.16 -3.33 21.24
CA SER A 208 17.73 -4.48 22.03
C SER A 208 16.56 -5.22 21.38
N GLY A 209 16.26 -6.42 21.89
CA GLY A 209 15.21 -7.30 21.37
C GLY A 209 15.69 -8.27 20.29
N LYS A 210 14.92 -9.32 20.09
CA LYS A 210 15.18 -10.37 19.09
C LYS A 210 14.12 -10.33 18.00
N ILE A 211 14.56 -10.25 16.74
CA ILE A 211 13.66 -10.44 15.61
C ILE A 211 13.52 -11.95 15.38
N VAL A 212 12.28 -12.40 15.37
CA VAL A 212 11.92 -13.80 15.13
C VAL A 212 10.87 -13.86 14.04
N VAL A 213 11.06 -14.78 13.08
CA VAL A 213 10.00 -15.22 12.16
C VAL A 213 9.44 -16.51 12.77
N PRO A 214 8.30 -16.46 13.49
CA PRO A 214 7.78 -17.63 14.17
C PRO A 214 7.31 -18.70 13.18
N THR A 215 7.43 -19.98 13.60
CA THR A 215 6.96 -21.10 12.78
C THR A 215 5.47 -21.38 13.03
N PRO A 216 4.72 -21.81 11.99
CA PRO A 216 5.09 -21.82 10.58
C PRO A 216 5.27 -20.41 10.02
N ALA A 217 6.30 -20.21 9.18
CA ALA A 217 6.58 -18.90 8.60
C ALA A 217 5.41 -18.43 7.71
N GLN A 218 5.02 -17.18 7.88
CA GLN A 218 3.98 -16.51 7.11
C GLN A 218 4.62 -15.52 6.15
N THR A 219 4.80 -15.93 4.91
CA THR A 219 5.33 -15.06 3.84
C THR A 219 4.19 -14.48 3.02
N GLN A 220 4.23 -13.21 2.74
CA GLN A 220 3.20 -12.49 2.03
C GLN A 220 3.78 -11.63 0.91
N ALA A 221 3.03 -11.50 -0.19
CA ALA A 221 3.29 -10.55 -1.24
C ALA A 221 2.67 -9.20 -0.90
N SER A 222 3.46 -8.15 -0.95
CA SER A 222 2.96 -6.78 -0.90
C SER A 222 2.60 -6.28 -2.29
N SER A 223 1.66 -5.36 -2.36
CA SER A 223 1.14 -4.82 -3.61
C SER A 223 0.86 -3.31 -3.52
N VAL A 224 0.17 -2.80 -4.53
CA VAL A 224 -0.35 -1.43 -4.60
C VAL A 224 -1.86 -1.50 -4.74
N ALA A 225 -2.60 -0.89 -3.81
CA ALA A 225 -4.03 -0.76 -3.94
C ALA A 225 -4.39 0.51 -4.72
N VAL A 226 -5.36 0.39 -5.61
CA VAL A 226 -5.98 1.51 -6.35
C VAL A 226 -7.49 1.44 -6.22
N ARG A 227 -8.19 2.54 -6.51
CA ARG A 227 -9.66 2.56 -6.49
C ARG A 227 -10.21 1.54 -7.48
N LYS A 228 -11.26 0.81 -7.04
CA LYS A 228 -12.00 -0.11 -7.89
C LYS A 228 -12.91 0.67 -8.83
N GLU A 229 -12.69 0.55 -10.13
CA GLU A 229 -13.47 1.23 -11.16
C GLU A 229 -13.65 0.32 -12.39
N ASN A 230 -14.61 0.66 -13.27
CA ASN A 230 -14.85 -0.12 -14.49
C ASN A 230 -13.70 0.05 -15.50
N ASP A 231 -13.14 1.26 -15.61
CA ASP A 231 -11.96 1.54 -16.41
C ASP A 231 -10.72 0.96 -15.70
N LYS A 232 -10.06 0.01 -16.31
CA LYS A 232 -8.88 -0.66 -15.73
C LYS A 232 -7.55 -0.01 -16.13
N SER A 233 -7.58 1.08 -16.89
CA SER A 233 -6.38 1.73 -17.43
C SER A 233 -5.36 2.09 -16.36
N PHE A 234 -5.82 2.52 -15.16
CA PHE A 234 -4.92 2.89 -14.07
C PHE A 234 -4.30 1.65 -13.40
N VAL A 235 -5.08 0.64 -13.04
CA VAL A 235 -4.53 -0.58 -12.42
C VAL A 235 -3.62 -1.35 -13.39
N ASP A 236 -3.94 -1.37 -14.69
CA ASP A 236 -3.11 -2.01 -15.71
C ASP A 236 -1.80 -1.23 -15.93
N TRP A 237 -1.86 0.11 -15.88
CA TRP A 237 -0.65 0.93 -15.93
C TRP A 237 0.23 0.71 -14.68
N VAL A 238 -0.36 0.67 -13.48
CA VAL A 238 0.34 0.36 -12.23
C VAL A 238 0.99 -1.03 -12.29
N ASP A 239 0.28 -2.04 -12.81
CA ASP A 239 0.81 -3.39 -13.00
C ASP A 239 2.06 -3.41 -13.89
N LYS A 240 2.00 -2.70 -15.01
CA LYS A 240 3.12 -2.55 -15.95
C LYS A 240 4.34 -1.88 -15.27
N GLU A 241 4.13 -0.80 -14.53
CA GLU A 241 5.23 -0.09 -13.86
C GLU A 241 5.85 -0.92 -12.74
N ILE A 242 5.03 -1.60 -11.92
CA ILE A 242 5.56 -2.54 -10.91
C ILE A 242 6.37 -3.65 -11.58
N GLY A 243 5.84 -4.25 -12.65
CA GLY A 243 6.55 -5.28 -13.41
C GLY A 243 7.92 -4.80 -13.93
N LYS A 244 7.99 -3.56 -14.42
CA LYS A 244 9.24 -2.91 -14.85
C LYS A 244 10.24 -2.77 -13.68
N PHE A 245 9.79 -2.23 -12.54
CA PHE A 245 10.65 -2.01 -11.36
C PHE A 245 11.06 -3.32 -10.68
N TYR A 246 10.19 -4.33 -10.73
CA TYR A 246 10.50 -5.66 -10.23
C TYR A 246 11.56 -6.34 -11.10
N ALA A 247 11.34 -6.39 -12.43
CA ALA A 247 12.21 -7.08 -13.38
C ALA A 247 13.63 -6.50 -13.46
N ASN A 248 13.78 -5.17 -13.30
CA ASN A 248 15.09 -4.50 -13.33
C ASN A 248 15.77 -4.39 -11.95
N GLY A 249 15.17 -4.98 -10.90
CA GLY A 249 15.72 -4.97 -9.53
C GLY A 249 15.57 -3.65 -8.77
N GLN A 250 14.85 -2.67 -9.34
CA GLN A 250 14.72 -1.34 -8.73
C GLN A 250 14.03 -1.38 -7.36
N THR A 251 13.06 -2.27 -7.17
CA THR A 251 12.37 -2.45 -5.87
C THR A 251 13.35 -2.88 -4.77
N GLN A 252 14.23 -3.86 -5.06
CA GLN A 252 15.28 -4.29 -4.14
C GLN A 252 16.26 -3.15 -3.85
N LYS A 253 16.66 -2.40 -4.87
CA LYS A 253 17.56 -1.27 -4.74
C LYS A 253 17.03 -0.18 -3.81
N TRP A 254 15.74 0.19 -3.92
CA TRP A 254 15.11 1.15 -3.00
C TRP A 254 15.10 0.65 -1.55
N TYR A 255 14.90 -0.66 -1.37
CA TYR A 255 14.98 -1.26 -0.05
C TYR A 255 16.41 -1.23 0.52
N GLU A 256 17.41 -1.56 -0.27
CA GLU A 256 18.82 -1.51 0.11
C GLU A 256 19.30 -0.08 0.42
N GLU A 257 18.91 0.90 -0.38
CA GLU A 257 19.19 2.31 -0.12
C GLU A 257 18.63 2.75 1.24
N PHE A 258 17.42 2.29 1.58
CA PHE A 258 16.86 2.55 2.90
C PHE A 258 17.68 1.87 4.01
N LEU A 259 18.05 0.61 3.86
CA LEU A 259 18.87 -0.13 4.85
C LEU A 259 20.18 0.60 5.12
N VAL A 260 20.89 1.01 4.07
CA VAL A 260 22.13 1.78 4.17
C VAL A 260 21.90 3.10 4.93
N GLY A 261 20.84 3.82 4.63
CA GLY A 261 20.46 5.06 5.33
C GLY A 261 20.20 4.87 6.83
N PHE A 262 19.86 3.64 7.26
CA PHE A 262 19.69 3.25 8.67
C PHE A 262 20.92 2.58 9.28
N GLY A 263 22.06 2.55 8.57
CA GLY A 263 23.28 1.90 9.05
C GLY A 263 23.21 0.38 9.08
N LEU A 264 22.30 -0.21 8.30
CA LEU A 264 22.13 -1.65 8.14
C LEU A 264 22.89 -2.13 6.89
N ASP A 265 23.51 -3.32 7.00
CA ASP A 265 24.15 -3.97 5.84
C ASP A 265 23.08 -4.67 4.99
N PRO A 266 22.87 -4.26 3.72
CA PRO A 266 21.92 -4.93 2.84
C PRO A 266 22.22 -6.41 2.62
N LYS A 267 23.51 -6.80 2.63
CA LYS A 267 23.93 -8.21 2.43
C LYS A 267 23.62 -9.09 3.63
N ALA A 268 23.55 -8.50 4.82
CA ALA A 268 23.18 -9.21 6.05
C ALA A 268 21.67 -9.13 6.35
N SER A 269 20.91 -8.44 5.52
CA SER A 269 19.46 -8.25 5.68
C SER A 269 18.70 -9.16 4.72
N PRO A 270 17.58 -9.80 5.14
CA PRO A 270 16.77 -10.60 4.24
C PRO A 270 16.27 -9.75 3.06
N PRO A 271 16.38 -10.26 1.82
CA PRO A 271 15.91 -9.55 0.62
C PRO A 271 14.39 -9.52 0.56
N VAL A 272 13.86 -8.64 -0.31
CA VAL A 272 12.40 -8.50 -0.52
C VAL A 272 11.93 -9.01 -1.89
N MET A 273 12.84 -9.60 -2.68
CA MET A 273 12.50 -10.22 -3.97
C MET A 273 12.32 -11.73 -3.80
N LYS A 274 11.25 -12.29 -4.41
CA LYS A 274 10.91 -13.72 -4.28
C LYS A 274 12.06 -14.66 -4.64
N GLU A 275 12.77 -14.34 -5.71
CA GLU A 275 13.87 -15.13 -6.26
C GLU A 275 15.12 -15.13 -5.36
N MET A 276 15.18 -14.21 -4.43
CA MET A 276 16.27 -14.04 -3.47
C MET A 276 15.93 -14.63 -2.09
N LEU A 277 14.63 -14.84 -1.80
CA LEU A 277 14.20 -15.47 -0.55
C LEU A 277 14.70 -16.91 -0.49
N GLY A 278 15.33 -17.28 0.64
CA GLY A 278 15.89 -18.63 0.85
C GLY A 278 17.28 -18.86 0.25
N LYS A 279 17.93 -17.84 -0.29
CA LYS A 279 19.34 -17.88 -0.75
C LYS A 279 20.32 -17.23 0.23
N SER A 280 19.83 -16.70 1.35
CA SER A 280 20.61 -16.04 2.41
C SER A 280 20.86 -16.96 3.59
#